data_c3c7a06e18099d52e3e4d146bf1dc0a1
#
_entry.id   c3c7a06e18099d52e3e4d146bf1dc0a1
#
_cell.length_a   1.000
_cell.length_b   1.000
_cell.length_c   1.000
_cell.angle_alpha   90.00
_cell.angle_beta   90.00
_cell.angle_gamma   90.00
#
_symmetry.space_group_name_H-M   'P 1'
#
loop_
_entity.id
_entity.type
_entity.pdbx_description
1 polymer ?
#
loop_
_entity_poly.entity_id
_entity_poly.type
_entity_poly.pdbx_seq_one_letter_code
_entity_poly.pdbx_strand_id
1 'polypeptide(L)'
;MSALSAETAPDARRLMEGSEAIAEAAIAAGCRFFSGYPMTPFTELLENFAAKLPASGGVCINAESELEAVGMAWGAVATGARAATGSTGQGLALMQESLSELARAELPLVIFNMARGQYDYYQATRGGGHGDYRHLVFAPIDSAEAVELTQLAFHLADRWRNPVMVYGDYLLAHTAEAVEVAPREFAALPDKDWAVDGSLGGSGRSRNLNPIGMTKGSKGIEPESFWRRLQKKWDAMAREEARIQTEFCEDAELVVVAFGTLARFVRFAVAELRDEGLKVGYARPITLWPFPSEGLVEATNGATRVAVLEQNAGQMIDDVRLAVLGSAPVIPIGGISSDEAGFGLGPLLDPDVIRERIRAAYNGEEVEL
;
A
#
# COMPACT_ATOMS: atom_id res chain seq x y z
N MET A 1 52.63 -9.16 -17.18
CA MET A 1 51.56 -8.22 -16.81
C MET A 1 50.27 -9.03 -16.69
N SER A 2 49.93 -9.40 -15.48
CA SER A 2 48.72 -10.20 -15.18
C SER A 2 47.53 -9.24 -15.09
N ALA A 3 46.53 -9.45 -15.94
CA ALA A 3 45.24 -8.79 -15.83
C ALA A 3 44.52 -9.37 -14.61
N LEU A 4 44.40 -8.58 -13.57
CA LEU A 4 43.51 -8.83 -12.45
C LEU A 4 42.08 -8.80 -13.00
N SER A 5 41.47 -9.97 -13.10
CA SER A 5 40.01 -10.09 -13.27
C SER A 5 39.37 -9.42 -12.07
N ALA A 6 38.57 -8.36 -12.30
CA ALA A 6 37.69 -7.82 -11.30
C ALA A 6 36.70 -8.94 -10.94
N GLU A 7 36.87 -9.55 -9.76
CA GLU A 7 35.83 -10.36 -9.16
C GLU A 7 34.59 -9.46 -8.94
N THR A 8 33.58 -9.68 -9.76
CA THR A 8 32.25 -9.10 -9.48
C THR A 8 31.80 -9.64 -8.13
N ALA A 9 31.49 -8.75 -7.20
CA ALA A 9 30.88 -9.15 -5.92
C ALA A 9 29.68 -10.07 -6.20
N PRO A 10 29.49 -11.15 -5.42
CA PRO A 10 28.38 -12.05 -5.64
C PRO A 10 27.06 -11.25 -5.61
N ASP A 11 26.18 -11.54 -6.56
CA ASP A 11 24.84 -10.95 -6.64
C ASP A 11 24.11 -11.23 -5.31
N ALA A 12 23.80 -10.20 -4.56
CA ALA A 12 23.14 -10.31 -3.25
C ALA A 12 21.66 -10.67 -3.38
N ARG A 13 21.14 -10.75 -4.61
CA ARG A 13 19.75 -11.15 -4.86
C ARG A 13 19.55 -12.63 -4.61
N ARG A 14 18.42 -12.95 -3.95
CA ARG A 14 17.95 -14.31 -3.71
C ARG A 14 16.59 -14.50 -4.37
N LEU A 15 16.34 -15.70 -4.89
CA LEU A 15 15.00 -16.07 -5.36
C LEU A 15 14.11 -16.28 -4.14
N MET A 16 13.06 -15.47 -4.00
CA MET A 16 12.09 -15.55 -2.91
C MET A 16 10.71 -15.09 -3.35
N GLU A 17 9.68 -15.60 -2.70
CA GLU A 17 8.32 -15.11 -2.90
C GLU A 17 8.14 -13.72 -2.30
N GLY A 18 7.16 -12.95 -2.80
CA GLY A 18 6.90 -11.61 -2.30
C GLY A 18 6.53 -11.59 -0.81
N SER A 19 5.81 -12.60 -0.31
CA SER A 19 5.52 -12.74 1.12
C SER A 19 6.80 -12.87 1.97
N GLU A 20 7.78 -13.64 1.49
CA GLU A 20 9.08 -13.77 2.15
C GLU A 20 9.86 -12.46 2.11
N ALA A 21 9.90 -11.81 0.95
CA ALA A 21 10.61 -10.56 0.74
C ALA A 21 10.06 -9.42 1.63
N ILE A 22 8.73 -9.32 1.74
CA ILE A 22 8.05 -8.35 2.61
C ILE A 22 8.38 -8.61 4.09
N ALA A 23 8.33 -9.87 4.55
CA ALA A 23 8.66 -10.20 5.94
C ALA A 23 10.10 -9.83 6.29
N GLU A 24 11.07 -10.17 5.43
CA GLU A 24 12.47 -9.79 5.61
C GLU A 24 12.68 -8.26 5.58
N ALA A 25 12.03 -7.57 4.66
CA ALA A 25 12.08 -6.11 4.57
C ALA A 25 11.53 -5.43 5.84
N ALA A 26 10.43 -5.94 6.39
CA ALA A 26 9.85 -5.46 7.64
C ALA A 26 10.82 -5.68 8.83
N ILE A 27 11.45 -6.85 8.90
CA ILE A 27 12.45 -7.17 9.93
C ILE A 27 13.68 -6.27 9.80
N ALA A 28 14.16 -6.04 8.58
CA ALA A 28 15.27 -5.11 8.27
C ALA A 28 14.90 -3.67 8.65
N ALA A 29 13.64 -3.27 8.47
CA ALA A 29 13.10 -1.98 8.92
C ALA A 29 12.93 -1.89 10.45
N GLY A 30 13.28 -2.93 11.21
CA GLY A 30 13.19 -2.92 12.68
C GLY A 30 11.84 -3.33 13.23
N CYS A 31 10.98 -3.99 12.47
CA CYS A 31 9.79 -4.65 13.00
C CYS A 31 10.19 -5.69 14.05
N ARG A 32 9.55 -5.65 15.23
CA ARG A 32 9.83 -6.57 16.35
C ARG A 32 8.57 -7.20 16.93
N PHE A 33 7.41 -6.85 16.43
CA PHE A 33 6.15 -7.48 16.78
C PHE A 33 5.28 -7.66 15.54
N PHE A 34 4.75 -8.86 15.38
CA PHE A 34 3.77 -9.18 14.35
C PHE A 34 2.66 -10.02 14.94
N SER A 35 1.43 -9.74 14.58
CA SER A 35 0.28 -10.56 14.91
C SER A 35 -0.65 -10.66 13.71
N GLY A 36 -1.20 -11.85 13.48
CA GLY A 36 -2.11 -12.09 12.36
C GLY A 36 -3.00 -13.31 12.59
N TYR A 37 -4.05 -13.40 11.80
CA TYR A 37 -4.90 -14.59 11.69
C TYR A 37 -4.75 -15.16 10.27
N PRO A 38 -4.53 -16.48 10.10
CA PRO A 38 -4.23 -17.07 8.80
C PRO A 38 -5.43 -16.98 7.85
N MET A 39 -5.23 -16.33 6.71
CA MET A 39 -6.21 -16.21 5.65
C MET A 39 -5.49 -16.05 4.30
N THR A 40 -5.73 -16.95 3.35
CA THR A 40 -5.07 -16.90 2.02
C THR A 40 -5.48 -15.65 1.23
N PRO A 41 -4.53 -14.90 0.65
CA PRO A 41 -3.10 -15.14 0.47
C PRO A 41 -2.18 -14.45 1.52
N PHE A 42 -2.67 -14.15 2.71
CA PHE A 42 -1.89 -13.54 3.79
C PHE A 42 -1.16 -14.60 4.65
N THR A 43 -1.59 -15.87 4.62
CA THR A 43 -1.05 -16.95 5.47
C THR A 43 0.47 -17.08 5.32
N GLU A 44 1.00 -17.04 4.11
CA GLU A 44 2.42 -17.20 3.81
C GLU A 44 3.25 -16.06 4.40
N LEU A 45 2.71 -14.85 4.43
CA LEU A 45 3.35 -13.72 5.09
C LEU A 45 3.44 -13.94 6.60
N LEU A 46 2.35 -14.40 7.24
CA LEU A 46 2.32 -14.75 8.66
C LEU A 46 3.32 -15.85 9.01
N GLU A 47 3.41 -16.90 8.18
CA GLU A 47 4.35 -18.00 8.35
C GLU A 47 5.81 -17.52 8.25
N ASN A 48 6.12 -16.65 7.29
CA ASN A 48 7.44 -16.05 7.16
C ASN A 48 7.82 -15.20 8.38
N PHE A 49 6.90 -14.41 8.93
CA PHE A 49 7.13 -13.69 10.18
C PHE A 49 7.34 -14.66 11.35
N ALA A 50 6.54 -15.71 11.47
CA ALA A 50 6.68 -16.71 12.52
C ALA A 50 8.04 -17.41 12.47
N ALA A 51 8.54 -17.71 11.28
CA ALA A 51 9.82 -18.37 11.10
C ALA A 51 11.03 -17.44 11.35
N LYS A 52 10.95 -16.18 10.95
CA LYS A 52 12.14 -15.30 10.87
C LYS A 52 12.22 -14.26 11.99
N LEU A 53 11.10 -13.73 12.46
CA LEU A 53 11.07 -12.63 13.43
C LEU A 53 11.70 -12.98 14.79
N PRO A 54 11.53 -14.21 15.35
CA PRO A 54 12.14 -14.57 16.62
C PRO A 54 13.67 -14.51 16.60
N ALA A 55 14.32 -14.86 15.48
CA ALA A 55 15.77 -14.80 15.34
C ALA A 55 16.31 -13.35 15.44
N SER A 56 15.46 -12.35 15.17
CA SER A 56 15.77 -10.93 15.31
C SER A 56 15.35 -10.32 16.65
N GLY A 57 15.01 -11.18 17.64
CA GLY A 57 14.55 -10.74 18.96
C GLY A 57 13.14 -10.20 19.00
N GLY A 58 12.34 -10.46 17.95
CA GLY A 58 10.94 -10.07 17.88
C GLY A 58 9.98 -11.20 18.27
N VAL A 59 8.69 -10.89 18.24
CA VAL A 59 7.59 -11.81 18.60
C VAL A 59 6.58 -11.84 17.47
N CYS A 60 6.22 -13.05 17.02
CA CYS A 60 5.12 -13.29 16.10
C CYS A 60 4.03 -14.09 16.83
N ILE A 61 2.77 -13.63 16.71
CA ILE A 61 1.63 -14.28 17.37
C ILE A 61 0.58 -14.62 16.31
N ASN A 62 0.20 -15.89 16.28
CA ASN A 62 -0.99 -16.34 15.58
C ASN A 62 -2.21 -16.09 16.50
N ALA A 63 -3.08 -15.15 16.11
CA ALA A 63 -4.25 -14.76 16.87
C ALA A 63 -5.48 -15.60 16.50
N GLU A 64 -6.52 -15.55 17.32
CA GLU A 64 -7.78 -16.26 17.08
C GLU A 64 -8.69 -15.55 16.08
N SER A 65 -8.44 -14.26 15.82
CA SER A 65 -9.13 -13.45 14.81
C SER A 65 -8.33 -12.20 14.46
N GLU A 66 -8.72 -11.51 13.39
CA GLU A 66 -8.11 -10.24 13.00
C GLU A 66 -8.35 -9.12 14.04
N LEU A 67 -9.45 -9.19 14.79
CA LEU A 67 -9.73 -8.23 15.87
C LEU A 67 -8.69 -8.32 16.98
N GLU A 68 -8.35 -9.55 17.40
CA GLU A 68 -7.29 -9.75 18.39
C GLU A 68 -5.92 -9.41 17.82
N ALA A 69 -5.66 -9.81 16.58
CA ALA A 69 -4.39 -9.51 15.91
C ALA A 69 -4.10 -8.00 15.89
N VAL A 70 -5.04 -7.19 15.41
CA VAL A 70 -4.86 -5.74 15.35
C VAL A 70 -4.79 -5.12 16.76
N GLY A 71 -5.55 -5.65 17.72
CA GLY A 71 -5.50 -5.23 19.13
C GLY A 71 -4.14 -5.46 19.78
N MET A 72 -3.53 -6.64 19.55
CA MET A 72 -2.17 -6.95 20.02
C MET A 72 -1.11 -6.04 19.38
N ALA A 73 -1.20 -5.83 18.06
CA ALA A 73 -0.30 -4.92 17.34
C ALA A 73 -0.46 -3.47 17.82
N TRP A 74 -1.69 -3.03 18.13
CA TRP A 74 -1.95 -1.73 18.76
C TRP A 74 -1.22 -1.57 20.08
N GLY A 75 -1.34 -2.57 20.97
CA GLY A 75 -0.61 -2.58 22.23
C GLY A 75 0.90 -2.43 22.02
N ALA A 76 1.46 -3.19 21.05
CA ALA A 76 2.88 -3.15 20.74
C ALA A 76 3.32 -1.76 20.23
N VAL A 77 2.62 -1.14 19.28
CA VAL A 77 3.01 0.19 18.79
C VAL A 77 2.81 1.27 19.87
N ALA A 78 1.88 1.11 20.79
CA ALA A 78 1.69 2.03 21.89
C ALA A 78 2.90 2.10 22.82
N THR A 79 3.71 1.03 22.91
CA THR A 79 4.99 1.01 23.65
C THR A 79 6.17 1.62 22.87
N GLY A 80 5.94 2.09 21.65
CA GLY A 80 6.98 2.61 20.77
C GLY A 80 7.68 1.58 19.90
N ALA A 81 7.35 0.29 20.03
CA ALA A 81 7.88 -0.75 19.17
C ALA A 81 7.41 -0.55 17.71
N ARG A 82 8.24 -0.90 16.73
CA ARG A 82 7.78 -1.10 15.36
C ARG A 82 7.05 -2.42 15.28
N ALA A 83 5.78 -2.37 14.94
CA ALA A 83 4.92 -3.53 14.84
C ALA A 83 4.13 -3.51 13.54
N ALA A 84 3.69 -4.69 13.13
CA ALA A 84 2.81 -4.84 12.00
C ALA A 84 1.72 -5.90 12.27
N THR A 85 0.68 -5.83 11.47
CA THR A 85 -0.39 -6.82 11.34
C THR A 85 -0.81 -6.89 9.88
N GLY A 86 -1.72 -7.75 9.56
CA GLY A 86 -2.29 -7.80 8.22
C GLY A 86 -3.42 -8.80 8.10
N SER A 87 -4.04 -8.82 6.95
CA SER A 87 -5.03 -9.80 6.53
C SER A 87 -5.30 -9.69 5.04
N THR A 88 -6.45 -10.15 4.60
CA THR A 88 -7.05 -9.96 3.28
C THR A 88 -8.48 -9.43 3.45
N GLY A 89 -9.15 -9.09 2.40
CA GLY A 89 -10.48 -8.47 2.29
C GLY A 89 -11.42 -8.54 3.50
N GLN A 90 -11.86 -9.76 3.86
CA GLN A 90 -12.80 -9.95 4.96
C GLN A 90 -12.18 -9.59 6.31
N GLY A 91 -10.92 -9.98 6.54
CA GLY A 91 -10.22 -9.64 7.76
C GLY A 91 -9.87 -8.15 7.83
N LEU A 92 -9.55 -7.52 6.69
CA LEU A 92 -9.40 -6.08 6.62
C LEU A 92 -10.69 -5.36 7.02
N ALA A 93 -11.86 -5.90 6.61
CA ALA A 93 -13.16 -5.34 7.02
C ALA A 93 -13.35 -5.38 8.54
N LEU A 94 -12.95 -6.48 9.19
CA LEU A 94 -13.01 -6.59 10.66
C LEU A 94 -12.08 -5.61 11.37
N MET A 95 -10.95 -5.25 10.79
CA MET A 95 -9.97 -4.33 11.40
C MET A 95 -10.32 -2.84 11.24
N GLN A 96 -11.33 -2.46 10.46
CA GLN A 96 -11.58 -1.06 10.07
C GLN A 96 -11.78 -0.11 11.25
N GLU A 97 -12.50 -0.54 12.29
CA GLU A 97 -12.65 0.28 13.50
C GLU A 97 -11.29 0.56 14.14
N SER A 98 -10.50 -0.49 14.34
CA SER A 98 -9.17 -0.35 14.96
C SER A 98 -8.24 0.52 14.13
N LEU A 99 -8.30 0.46 12.79
CA LEU A 99 -7.50 1.33 11.91
C LEU A 99 -7.91 2.80 12.09
N SER A 100 -9.21 3.09 12.22
CA SER A 100 -9.70 4.45 12.46
C SER A 100 -9.21 5.00 13.81
N GLU A 101 -9.26 4.17 14.85
CA GLU A 101 -8.81 4.56 16.19
C GLU A 101 -7.28 4.73 16.25
N LEU A 102 -6.50 3.85 15.58
CA LEU A 102 -5.04 3.99 15.48
C LEU A 102 -4.64 5.30 14.81
N ALA A 103 -5.31 5.69 13.71
CA ALA A 103 -5.05 6.95 13.02
C ALA A 103 -5.33 8.16 13.91
N ARG A 104 -6.43 8.11 14.69
CA ARG A 104 -6.82 9.15 15.64
C ARG A 104 -5.92 9.17 16.88
N ALA A 105 -5.49 8.00 17.35
CA ALA A 105 -4.53 7.88 18.45
C ALA A 105 -3.10 8.23 18.03
N GLU A 106 -2.86 8.48 16.74
CA GLU A 106 -1.56 8.78 16.17
C GLU A 106 -0.51 7.70 16.49
N LEU A 107 -0.89 6.44 16.21
CA LEU A 107 -0.06 5.27 16.44
C LEU A 107 0.49 4.70 15.13
N PRO A 108 1.79 4.46 15.05
CA PRO A 108 2.48 4.08 13.82
C PRO A 108 2.42 2.57 13.56
N LEU A 109 1.29 2.06 13.08
CA LEU A 109 1.16 0.66 12.72
C LEU A 109 1.36 0.45 11.21
N VAL A 110 2.12 -0.57 10.81
CA VAL A 110 2.15 -1.02 9.42
C VAL A 110 1.16 -2.17 9.24
N ILE A 111 0.36 -2.09 8.16
CA ILE A 111 -0.66 -3.08 7.83
C ILE A 111 -0.35 -3.67 6.46
N PHE A 112 -0.35 -5.00 6.36
CA PHE A 112 -0.23 -5.71 5.09
C PHE A 112 -1.60 -6.23 4.68
N ASN A 113 -2.20 -5.65 3.63
CA ASN A 113 -3.37 -6.22 3.00
C ASN A 113 -2.93 -7.03 1.80
N MET A 114 -2.91 -8.36 1.94
CA MET A 114 -2.65 -9.28 0.83
C MET A 114 -3.99 -9.66 0.22
N ALA A 115 -4.47 -8.84 -0.72
CA ALA A 115 -5.78 -9.00 -1.32
C ALA A 115 -5.86 -10.22 -2.25
N ARG A 116 -7.04 -10.79 -2.41
CA ARG A 116 -7.28 -11.86 -3.41
C ARG A 116 -7.32 -11.33 -4.84
N GLY A 117 -7.53 -10.04 -4.97
CA GLY A 117 -7.58 -9.26 -6.20
C GLY A 117 -7.69 -7.79 -5.82
N GLN A 118 -8.18 -6.95 -6.73
CA GLN A 118 -8.26 -5.51 -6.48
C GLN A 118 -9.59 -5.06 -5.85
N TYR A 119 -10.29 -5.98 -5.18
CA TYR A 119 -11.63 -5.71 -4.61
C TYR A 119 -11.62 -4.87 -3.34
N ASP A 120 -10.47 -4.78 -2.67
CA ASP A 120 -10.32 -4.11 -1.37
C ASP A 120 -9.94 -2.63 -1.50
N TYR A 121 -9.94 -2.07 -2.71
CA TYR A 121 -9.50 -0.69 -2.95
C TYR A 121 -10.27 0.32 -2.09
N TYR A 122 -11.60 0.23 -2.06
CA TYR A 122 -12.40 1.14 -1.21
C TYR A 122 -12.17 0.92 0.27
N GLN A 123 -12.00 -0.32 0.72
CA GLN A 123 -11.68 -0.60 2.12
C GLN A 123 -10.32 0.02 2.51
N ALA A 124 -9.34 -0.06 1.61
CA ALA A 124 -8.01 0.48 1.83
C ALA A 124 -7.97 2.02 1.78
N THR A 125 -8.75 2.65 0.90
CA THR A 125 -8.66 4.10 0.61
C THR A 125 -9.75 4.93 1.27
N ARG A 126 -10.98 4.44 1.29
CA ARG A 126 -12.15 5.10 1.91
C ARG A 126 -12.34 4.65 3.36
N GLY A 127 -11.92 3.40 3.64
CA GLY A 127 -12.11 2.76 4.93
C GLY A 127 -13.56 2.36 5.21
N GLY A 128 -13.82 1.95 6.43
CA GLY A 128 -15.14 1.55 6.94
C GLY A 128 -15.20 1.72 8.45
N GLY A 129 -14.18 2.38 9.02
CA GLY A 129 -14.11 2.67 10.44
C GLY A 129 -14.96 3.87 10.86
N HIS A 130 -14.76 4.34 12.09
CA HIS A 130 -15.54 5.40 12.70
C HIS A 130 -14.90 6.79 12.49
N GLY A 131 -15.71 7.74 12.03
CA GLY A 131 -15.35 9.16 11.94
C GLY A 131 -14.31 9.48 10.87
N ASP A 132 -13.70 10.64 10.99
CA ASP A 132 -12.67 11.09 10.07
C ASP A 132 -11.32 10.46 10.42
N TYR A 133 -10.72 9.77 9.46
CA TYR A 133 -9.36 9.25 9.56
C TYR A 133 -8.76 9.05 8.17
N ARG A 134 -7.44 8.98 8.13
CA ARG A 134 -6.68 8.66 6.91
C ARG A 134 -5.48 7.83 7.29
N HIS A 135 -5.05 6.97 6.38
CA HIS A 135 -3.77 6.26 6.46
C HIS A 135 -3.13 6.19 5.07
N LEU A 136 -1.80 6.13 5.03
CA LEU A 136 -1.10 5.96 3.76
C LEU A 136 -1.34 4.55 3.22
N VAL A 137 -1.51 4.44 1.90
CA VAL A 137 -1.68 3.14 1.23
C VAL A 137 -0.75 3.08 0.03
N PHE A 138 0.20 2.16 0.05
CA PHE A 138 1.11 1.86 -1.05
C PHE A 138 0.67 0.60 -1.80
N ALA A 139 0.80 0.61 -3.12
CA ALA A 139 0.54 -0.56 -3.97
C ALA A 139 1.77 -0.90 -4.81
N PRO A 140 2.65 -1.79 -4.32
CA PRO A 140 3.83 -2.21 -5.06
C PRO A 140 3.48 -2.98 -6.35
N ILE A 141 4.33 -2.84 -7.36
CA ILE A 141 4.18 -3.50 -8.66
C ILE A 141 4.80 -4.90 -8.70
N ASP A 142 5.83 -5.13 -7.88
CA ASP A 142 6.61 -6.37 -7.81
C ASP A 142 7.26 -6.53 -6.42
N SER A 143 7.96 -7.64 -6.23
CA SER A 143 8.61 -7.96 -4.95
C SER A 143 9.75 -7.00 -4.61
N ALA A 144 10.46 -6.46 -5.59
CA ALA A 144 11.55 -5.52 -5.35
C ALA A 144 11.01 -4.19 -4.82
N GLU A 145 9.96 -3.65 -5.44
CA GLU A 145 9.29 -2.44 -4.95
C GLU A 145 8.58 -2.70 -3.61
N ALA A 146 8.04 -3.91 -3.38
CA ALA A 146 7.44 -4.28 -2.10
C ALA A 146 8.46 -4.22 -0.95
N VAL A 147 9.70 -4.64 -1.18
CA VAL A 147 10.81 -4.49 -0.20
C VAL A 147 11.06 -3.02 0.11
N GLU A 148 11.13 -2.17 -0.91
CA GLU A 148 11.37 -0.74 -0.73
C GLU A 148 10.22 -0.04 0.00
N LEU A 149 8.99 -0.29 -0.46
CA LEU A 149 7.79 0.35 0.11
C LEU A 149 7.48 -0.17 1.52
N THR A 150 7.81 -1.43 1.83
CA THR A 150 7.69 -1.96 3.20
C THR A 150 8.60 -1.20 4.17
N GLN A 151 9.87 -1.01 3.83
CA GLN A 151 10.79 -0.27 4.70
C GLN A 151 10.39 1.21 4.80
N LEU A 152 9.97 1.82 3.70
CA LEU A 152 9.43 3.17 3.68
C LEU A 152 8.17 3.30 4.55
N ALA A 153 7.29 2.29 4.53
CA ALA A 153 6.06 2.28 5.33
C ALA A 153 6.35 2.36 6.83
N PHE A 154 7.35 1.62 7.35
CA PHE A 154 7.76 1.74 8.75
C PHE A 154 8.35 3.12 9.08
N HIS A 155 9.14 3.70 8.17
CA HIS A 155 9.68 5.04 8.37
C HIS A 155 8.57 6.10 8.39
N LEU A 156 7.65 6.05 7.42
CA LEU A 156 6.56 7.02 7.33
C LEU A 156 5.50 6.84 8.42
N ALA A 157 5.26 5.60 8.87
CA ALA A 157 4.40 5.36 10.01
C ALA A 157 4.95 6.08 11.25
N ASP A 158 6.24 5.95 11.54
CA ASP A 158 6.90 6.65 12.64
C ASP A 158 6.92 8.18 12.43
N ARG A 159 7.28 8.64 11.21
CA ARG A 159 7.34 10.07 10.86
C ARG A 159 6.02 10.79 11.09
N TRP A 160 4.95 10.21 10.57
CA TRP A 160 3.62 10.80 10.62
C TRP A 160 2.82 10.41 11.88
N ARG A 161 3.33 9.42 12.63
CA ARG A 161 2.57 8.81 13.73
C ARG A 161 1.17 8.44 13.26
N ASN A 162 1.13 7.56 12.26
CA ASN A 162 -0.09 7.22 11.55
C ASN A 162 0.01 5.81 10.98
N PRO A 163 -1.09 5.06 10.86
CA PRO A 163 -1.06 3.79 10.16
C PRO A 163 -0.62 3.95 8.70
N VAL A 164 0.12 2.97 8.20
CA VAL A 164 0.52 2.86 6.79
C VAL A 164 0.21 1.46 6.31
N MET A 165 -0.46 1.35 5.17
CA MET A 165 -0.81 0.07 4.55
C MET A 165 0.07 -0.20 3.32
N VAL A 166 0.53 -1.43 3.20
CA VAL A 166 1.06 -2.00 1.96
C VAL A 166 -0.02 -2.91 1.39
N TYR A 167 -0.54 -2.53 0.23
CA TYR A 167 -1.58 -3.25 -0.49
C TYR A 167 -0.93 -4.15 -1.53
N GLY A 168 -0.81 -5.42 -1.21
CA GLY A 168 -0.41 -6.46 -2.14
C GLY A 168 -1.60 -7.28 -2.63
N ASP A 169 -1.32 -8.24 -3.47
CA ASP A 169 -2.30 -9.18 -3.97
C ASP A 169 -1.74 -10.61 -4.03
N TYR A 170 -2.54 -11.53 -4.53
CA TYR A 170 -2.17 -12.93 -4.64
C TYR A 170 -0.90 -13.15 -5.48
N LEU A 171 -0.75 -12.42 -6.60
CA LEU A 171 0.43 -12.54 -7.46
C LEU A 171 1.68 -12.06 -6.74
N LEU A 172 1.60 -10.91 -6.08
CA LEU A 172 2.73 -10.40 -5.29
C LEU A 172 3.13 -11.40 -4.20
N ALA A 173 2.14 -12.00 -3.51
CA ALA A 173 2.41 -12.92 -2.41
C ALA A 173 3.20 -14.16 -2.85
N HIS A 174 2.84 -14.73 -4.01
CA HIS A 174 3.28 -16.07 -4.44
C HIS A 174 4.26 -16.08 -5.61
N THR A 175 4.48 -14.95 -6.29
CA THR A 175 5.47 -14.91 -7.37
C THR A 175 6.88 -14.87 -6.79
N ALA A 176 7.71 -15.85 -7.21
CA ALA A 176 9.13 -15.87 -6.85
C ALA A 176 9.94 -15.00 -7.80
N GLU A 177 10.67 -14.05 -7.25
CA GLU A 177 11.52 -13.12 -7.99
C GLU A 177 12.93 -13.05 -7.36
N ALA A 178 13.93 -12.65 -8.15
CA ALA A 178 15.27 -12.42 -7.65
C ALA A 178 15.34 -11.03 -6.98
N VAL A 179 15.31 -11.01 -5.64
CA VAL A 179 15.22 -9.80 -4.83
C VAL A 179 16.38 -9.67 -3.86
N GLU A 180 16.87 -8.47 -3.67
CA GLU A 180 17.81 -8.11 -2.62
C GLU A 180 17.04 -7.39 -1.48
N VAL A 181 17.23 -7.87 -0.26
CA VAL A 181 16.70 -7.22 0.95
C VAL A 181 17.85 -6.64 1.76
N ALA A 182 18.17 -5.38 1.48
CA ALA A 182 19.17 -4.63 2.25
C ALA A 182 18.47 -3.56 3.10
N PRO A 183 18.95 -3.30 4.34
CA PRO A 183 18.43 -2.20 5.15
C PRO A 183 18.59 -0.86 4.43
N ARG A 184 17.51 -0.08 4.36
CA ARG A 184 17.54 1.29 3.80
C ARG A 184 17.78 2.31 4.91
N GLU A 185 18.57 3.30 4.60
CA GLU A 185 18.77 4.44 5.48
C GLU A 185 17.72 5.51 5.19
N PHE A 186 17.14 6.04 6.26
CA PHE A 186 16.18 7.14 6.22
C PHE A 186 16.66 8.27 7.15
N ALA A 187 16.10 9.46 6.96
CA ALA A 187 16.37 10.58 7.84
C ALA A 187 16.02 10.21 9.30
N ALA A 188 16.85 10.67 10.23
CA ALA A 188 16.60 10.45 11.65
C ALA A 188 15.27 11.09 12.08
N LEU A 189 14.51 10.37 12.89
CA LEU A 189 13.24 10.83 13.44
C LEU A 189 13.43 11.19 14.94
N PRO A 190 12.57 12.06 15.48
CA PRO A 190 12.56 12.35 16.91
C PRO A 190 12.32 11.08 17.74
N ASP A 191 12.82 11.10 18.98
CA ASP A 191 12.55 10.04 19.94
C ASP A 191 11.05 9.86 20.17
N LYS A 192 10.65 8.61 20.41
CA LYS A 192 9.25 8.25 20.66
C LYS A 192 8.82 8.58 22.10
N ASP A 193 8.98 9.85 22.49
CA ASP A 193 8.66 10.35 23.83
C ASP A 193 7.17 10.23 24.21
N TRP A 194 6.36 9.93 23.22
CA TRP A 194 4.94 9.65 23.32
C TRP A 194 4.64 8.20 23.76
N ALA A 195 5.58 7.30 23.67
CA ALA A 195 5.35 5.87 23.93
C ALA A 195 5.05 5.61 25.40
N VAL A 196 4.25 4.57 25.67
CA VAL A 196 3.99 4.07 27.01
C VAL A 196 5.23 3.28 27.46
N ASP A 197 5.85 3.71 28.55
CA ASP A 197 7.10 3.13 29.07
C ASP A 197 6.91 2.19 30.28
N GLY A 198 5.65 1.91 30.65
CA GLY A 198 5.32 1.08 31.82
C GLY A 198 5.55 1.74 33.17
N SER A 199 6.06 2.96 33.22
CA SER A 199 6.26 3.71 34.46
C SER A 199 4.97 4.36 34.90
N LEU A 200 4.23 3.72 35.78
CA LEU A 200 3.02 4.27 36.37
C LEU A 200 3.38 5.51 37.22
N GLY A 201 3.20 6.70 36.65
CA GLY A 201 3.58 7.97 37.27
C GLY A 201 5.09 8.26 37.24
N GLY A 202 5.92 7.41 36.62
CA GLY A 202 7.38 7.54 36.62
C GLY A 202 7.89 8.76 35.88
N SER A 203 7.59 8.91 34.58
CA SER A 203 8.01 10.09 33.80
C SER A 203 7.07 11.28 33.95
N GLY A 204 5.96 11.16 34.67
CA GLY A 204 4.89 12.15 34.74
C GLY A 204 4.15 12.37 33.41
N ARG A 205 4.38 11.54 32.43
CA ARG A 205 3.73 11.59 31.11
C ARG A 205 2.46 10.78 31.15
N SER A 206 1.31 11.45 31.23
CA SER A 206 0.06 10.79 30.93
C SER A 206 -0.24 10.97 29.45
N ARG A 207 -0.48 9.87 28.77
CA ARG A 207 -0.86 9.89 27.39
C ARG A 207 -2.35 9.61 27.26
N ASN A 208 -3.05 10.48 26.59
CA ASN A 208 -4.40 10.20 26.15
C ASN A 208 -4.35 9.47 24.81
N LEU A 209 -4.57 8.16 24.82
CA LEU A 209 -4.64 7.33 23.61
C LEU A 209 -6.04 7.34 23.00
N ASN A 210 -7.02 7.93 23.67
CA ASN A 210 -8.38 8.03 23.20
C ASN A 210 -8.77 9.49 22.98
N PRO A 211 -8.64 10.00 21.76
CA PRO A 211 -9.01 11.36 21.44
C PRO A 211 -10.53 11.63 21.54
N ILE A 212 -11.38 10.58 21.49
CA ILE A 212 -12.83 10.73 21.53
C ILE A 212 -13.35 10.91 22.94
N GLY A 213 -12.65 10.37 23.92
CA GLY A 213 -13.01 10.49 25.34
C GLY A 213 -12.75 11.87 25.92
N MET A 214 -12.47 12.88 25.11
CA MET A 214 -12.20 14.22 25.56
C MET A 214 -13.49 14.90 25.99
N THR A 215 -13.69 14.93 27.28
CA THR A 215 -14.67 15.81 27.89
C THR A 215 -14.07 17.21 28.06
N LYS A 216 -14.89 18.24 27.90
CA LYS A 216 -14.52 19.61 28.18
C LYS A 216 -13.89 19.68 29.58
N GLY A 217 -12.64 20.13 29.65
CA GLY A 217 -11.88 20.23 30.91
C GLY A 217 -10.95 19.04 31.21
N SER A 218 -10.89 17.98 30.42
CA SER A 218 -9.79 17.04 30.51
C SER A 218 -8.49 17.71 30.04
N LYS A 219 -7.41 17.57 30.84
CA LYS A 219 -6.14 18.25 30.55
C LYS A 219 -5.67 17.96 29.15
N GLY A 220 -5.70 18.95 28.32
CA GLY A 220 -4.79 19.03 27.22
C GLY A 220 -5.35 19.25 25.84
N ILE A 221 -6.58 18.89 25.45
CA ILE A 221 -6.97 19.09 24.04
C ILE A 221 -8.45 19.36 23.92
N GLU A 222 -8.80 20.56 23.47
CA GLU A 222 -10.15 20.86 23.02
C GLU A 222 -10.44 20.03 21.75
N PRO A 223 -11.61 19.35 21.63
CA PRO A 223 -11.93 18.48 20.51
C PRO A 223 -11.75 19.12 19.15
N GLU A 224 -12.19 20.36 18.96
CA GLU A 224 -12.03 21.07 17.70
C GLU A 224 -10.55 21.32 17.36
N SER A 225 -9.73 21.72 18.31
CA SER A 225 -8.29 21.92 18.10
C SER A 225 -7.59 20.63 17.73
N PHE A 226 -8.00 19.49 18.31
CA PHE A 226 -7.51 18.17 17.97
C PHE A 226 -7.81 17.80 16.50
N TRP A 227 -9.07 17.94 16.10
CA TRP A 227 -9.47 17.62 14.72
C TRP A 227 -8.81 18.52 13.69
N ARG A 228 -8.70 19.82 13.96
CA ARG A 228 -7.97 20.77 13.09
C ARG A 228 -6.48 20.39 12.95
N ARG A 229 -5.88 19.88 14.02
CA ARG A 229 -4.49 19.40 13.97
C ARG A 229 -4.35 18.12 13.13
N LEU A 230 -5.25 17.16 13.31
CA LEU A 230 -5.27 15.95 12.48
C LEU A 230 -5.51 16.27 11.01
N GLN A 231 -6.46 17.13 10.71
CA GLN A 231 -6.70 17.58 9.33
C GLN A 231 -5.44 18.16 8.70
N LYS A 232 -4.77 19.10 9.38
CA LYS A 232 -3.51 19.67 8.88
C LYS A 232 -2.43 18.61 8.65
N LYS A 233 -2.35 17.59 9.51
CA LYS A 233 -1.44 16.46 9.33
C LYS A 233 -1.79 15.69 8.07
N TRP A 234 -3.04 15.31 7.88
CA TRP A 234 -3.47 14.57 6.69
C TRP A 234 -3.33 15.37 5.40
N ASP A 235 -3.59 16.67 5.43
CA ASP A 235 -3.35 17.57 4.30
C ASP A 235 -1.85 17.63 3.93
N ALA A 236 -0.97 17.63 4.93
CA ALA A 236 0.47 17.56 4.71
C ALA A 236 0.89 16.20 4.15
N MET A 237 0.39 15.09 4.72
CA MET A 237 0.62 13.75 4.19
C MET A 237 0.16 13.63 2.73
N ALA A 238 -1.00 14.19 2.39
CA ALA A 238 -1.53 14.14 1.04
C ALA A 238 -0.62 14.86 0.04
N ARG A 239 -0.03 15.99 0.42
CA ARG A 239 0.90 16.74 -0.44
C ARG A 239 2.29 16.11 -0.56
N GLU A 240 2.81 15.56 0.55
CA GLU A 240 4.20 15.11 0.61
C GLU A 240 4.39 13.67 0.16
N GLU A 241 3.34 12.82 0.29
CA GLU A 241 3.48 11.38 0.11
C GLU A 241 2.76 10.84 -1.14
N ALA A 242 2.08 11.67 -1.91
CA ALA A 242 1.49 11.26 -3.18
C ALA A 242 2.58 10.85 -4.19
N ARG A 243 2.47 9.64 -4.74
CA ARG A 243 3.47 9.06 -5.65
C ARG A 243 2.79 8.43 -6.86
N ILE A 244 3.32 8.74 -8.05
CA ILE A 244 2.88 8.18 -9.32
C ILE A 244 4.09 7.83 -10.17
N GLN A 245 3.98 6.79 -10.98
CA GLN A 245 4.89 6.47 -12.06
C GLN A 245 4.18 6.72 -13.38
N THR A 246 4.85 7.39 -14.30
CA THR A 246 4.31 7.69 -15.64
C THR A 246 5.33 7.35 -16.71
N GLU A 247 4.86 6.83 -17.85
CA GLU A 247 5.69 6.53 -19.01
C GLU A 247 4.92 6.88 -20.30
N PHE A 248 5.59 7.48 -21.27
CA PHE A 248 5.04 7.80 -22.60
C PHE A 248 3.81 8.73 -22.57
N CYS A 249 3.71 9.61 -21.56
CA CYS A 249 2.53 10.49 -21.42
C CYS A 249 2.62 11.79 -22.23
N GLU A 250 3.81 12.22 -22.65
CA GLU A 250 4.07 13.54 -23.24
C GLU A 250 3.33 13.78 -24.56
N ASP A 251 3.11 12.72 -25.35
CA ASP A 251 2.41 12.77 -26.63
C ASP A 251 1.23 11.79 -26.71
N ALA A 252 0.77 11.29 -25.55
CA ALA A 252 -0.26 10.27 -25.50
C ALA A 252 -1.63 10.81 -25.92
N GLU A 253 -2.31 10.05 -26.78
CA GLU A 253 -3.72 10.26 -27.13
C GLU A 253 -4.64 9.48 -26.17
N LEU A 254 -4.16 8.34 -25.63
CA LEU A 254 -4.80 7.55 -24.59
C LEU A 254 -3.81 7.36 -23.44
N VAL A 255 -4.19 7.66 -22.21
CA VAL A 255 -3.43 7.27 -21.02
C VAL A 255 -4.14 6.15 -20.29
N VAL A 256 -3.42 5.05 -20.03
CA VAL A 256 -3.94 3.90 -19.30
C VAL A 256 -3.49 3.96 -17.84
N VAL A 257 -4.45 3.91 -16.92
CA VAL A 257 -4.22 3.95 -15.47
C VAL A 257 -4.48 2.56 -14.88
N ALA A 258 -3.51 2.05 -14.13
CA ALA A 258 -3.63 0.79 -13.38
C ALA A 258 -2.78 0.84 -12.12
N PHE A 259 -3.01 -0.05 -11.13
CA PHE A 259 -2.22 -0.10 -9.90
C PHE A 259 -1.81 -1.53 -9.53
N GLY A 260 -0.88 -1.65 -8.56
CA GLY A 260 -0.41 -2.94 -8.05
C GLY A 260 0.22 -3.82 -9.13
N THR A 261 0.18 -5.13 -8.96
CA THR A 261 0.79 -6.09 -9.89
C THR A 261 0.16 -6.06 -11.28
N LEU A 262 -1.14 -5.78 -11.40
CA LEU A 262 -1.81 -5.62 -12.69
C LEU A 262 -1.17 -4.51 -13.55
N ALA A 263 -0.67 -3.45 -12.92
CA ALA A 263 0.00 -2.36 -13.63
C ALA A 263 1.27 -2.81 -14.36
N ARG A 264 1.92 -3.91 -13.92
CA ARG A 264 3.07 -4.51 -14.61
C ARG A 264 2.69 -5.03 -15.99
N PHE A 265 1.56 -5.71 -16.10
CA PHE A 265 1.05 -6.22 -17.37
C PHE A 265 0.60 -5.09 -18.30
N VAL A 266 -0.05 -4.06 -17.74
CA VAL A 266 -0.42 -2.85 -18.50
C VAL A 266 0.80 -2.15 -19.05
N ARG A 267 1.85 -1.97 -18.24
CA ARG A 267 3.11 -1.34 -18.67
C ARG A 267 3.72 -2.07 -19.85
N PHE A 268 3.74 -3.40 -19.80
CA PHE A 268 4.23 -4.23 -20.89
C PHE A 268 3.39 -4.06 -22.17
N ALA A 269 2.07 -4.16 -22.06
CA ALA A 269 1.15 -3.98 -23.20
C ALA A 269 1.26 -2.57 -23.82
N VAL A 270 1.42 -1.53 -23.01
CA VAL A 270 1.65 -0.16 -23.49
C VAL A 270 2.94 -0.06 -24.28
N ALA A 271 4.04 -0.66 -23.80
CA ALA A 271 5.30 -0.66 -24.52
C ALA A 271 5.19 -1.32 -25.89
N GLU A 272 4.53 -2.51 -25.99
CA GLU A 272 4.28 -3.18 -27.27
C GLU A 272 3.44 -2.32 -28.24
N LEU A 273 2.36 -1.69 -27.73
CA LEU A 273 1.52 -0.80 -28.54
C LEU A 273 2.27 0.45 -29.02
N ARG A 274 3.21 0.94 -28.21
CA ARG A 274 4.13 2.02 -28.63
C ARG A 274 5.05 1.60 -29.76
N ASP A 275 5.59 0.39 -29.71
CA ASP A 275 6.43 -0.19 -30.79
C ASP A 275 5.62 -0.36 -32.09
N GLU A 276 4.32 -0.57 -31.99
CA GLU A 276 3.39 -0.57 -33.14
C GLU A 276 3.01 0.83 -33.63
N GLY A 277 3.42 1.90 -32.95
CA GLY A 277 3.20 3.30 -33.32
C GLY A 277 1.96 3.95 -32.72
N LEU A 278 1.25 3.30 -31.79
CA LEU A 278 0.10 3.87 -31.10
C LEU A 278 0.60 4.83 -29.99
N LYS A 279 -0.03 5.99 -29.86
CA LYS A 279 0.31 6.99 -28.83
C LYS A 279 -0.41 6.71 -27.52
N VAL A 280 -0.01 5.64 -26.86
CA VAL A 280 -0.57 5.21 -25.58
C VAL A 280 0.41 5.55 -24.46
N GLY A 281 -0.05 6.22 -23.41
CA GLY A 281 0.70 6.51 -22.19
C GLY A 281 0.31 5.57 -21.06
N TYR A 282 1.16 5.47 -20.06
CA TYR A 282 0.99 4.66 -18.86
C TYR A 282 1.09 5.54 -17.63
N ALA A 283 0.15 5.39 -16.69
CA ALA A 283 0.18 6.04 -15.40
C ALA A 283 -0.18 5.03 -14.29
N ARG A 284 0.64 4.96 -13.26
CA ARG A 284 0.46 4.06 -12.12
C ARG A 284 0.53 4.81 -10.81
N PRO A 285 -0.59 4.95 -10.09
CA PRO A 285 -0.54 5.34 -8.69
C PRO A 285 0.29 4.33 -7.87
N ILE A 286 1.38 4.80 -7.25
CA ILE A 286 2.14 4.03 -6.26
C ILE A 286 1.47 4.16 -4.90
N THR A 287 0.94 5.35 -4.60
CA THR A 287 0.03 5.57 -3.47
C THR A 287 -1.42 5.52 -3.94
N LEU A 288 -2.23 4.72 -3.24
CA LEU A 288 -3.68 4.71 -3.44
C LEU A 288 -4.37 5.74 -2.54
N TRP A 289 -3.81 6.00 -1.37
CA TRP A 289 -4.07 7.17 -0.57
C TRP A 289 -2.75 7.70 0.02
N PRO A 290 -2.45 8.98 -0.15
CA PRO A 290 -3.17 9.96 -0.96
C PRO A 290 -3.13 9.59 -2.45
N PHE A 291 -4.26 9.80 -3.14
CA PHE A 291 -4.29 9.60 -4.58
C PHE A 291 -3.47 10.69 -5.28
N PRO A 292 -2.57 10.37 -6.21
CA PRO A 292 -1.64 11.31 -6.80
C PRO A 292 -2.28 12.15 -7.92
N SER A 293 -3.33 12.91 -7.56
CA SER A 293 -4.17 13.64 -8.52
C SER A 293 -3.39 14.64 -9.37
N GLU A 294 -2.46 15.39 -8.77
CA GLU A 294 -1.67 16.41 -9.52
C GLU A 294 -0.80 15.73 -10.60
N GLY A 295 -0.08 14.67 -10.25
CA GLY A 295 0.73 13.94 -11.22
C GLY A 295 -0.11 13.21 -12.28
N LEU A 296 -1.33 12.79 -11.96
CA LEU A 296 -2.23 12.20 -12.94
C LEU A 296 -2.76 13.26 -13.91
N VAL A 297 -3.11 14.46 -13.42
CA VAL A 297 -3.50 15.59 -14.27
C VAL A 297 -2.38 15.95 -15.25
N GLU A 298 -1.14 15.99 -14.77
CA GLU A 298 0.02 16.24 -15.62
C GLU A 298 0.19 15.12 -16.67
N ALA A 299 0.10 13.86 -16.27
CA ALA A 299 0.23 12.70 -17.16
C ALA A 299 -0.86 12.62 -18.22
N THR A 300 -2.05 13.14 -17.95
CA THR A 300 -3.21 13.11 -18.87
C THR A 300 -3.38 14.39 -19.66
N ASN A 301 -2.47 15.35 -19.50
CA ASN A 301 -2.54 16.64 -20.20
C ASN A 301 -2.36 16.45 -21.71
N GLY A 302 -3.39 16.82 -22.47
CA GLY A 302 -3.42 16.63 -23.93
C GLY A 302 -3.96 15.27 -24.40
N ALA A 303 -4.16 14.32 -23.52
CA ALA A 303 -4.79 13.05 -23.87
C ALA A 303 -6.27 13.26 -24.25
N THR A 304 -6.72 12.54 -25.27
CA THR A 304 -8.12 12.59 -25.69
C THR A 304 -9.03 11.68 -24.86
N ARG A 305 -8.43 10.71 -24.18
CA ARG A 305 -9.13 9.71 -23.32
C ARG A 305 -8.20 9.23 -22.21
N VAL A 306 -8.80 8.79 -21.11
CA VAL A 306 -8.15 8.07 -20.03
C VAL A 306 -8.84 6.74 -19.85
N ALA A 307 -8.11 5.63 -19.91
CA ALA A 307 -8.64 4.30 -19.68
C ALA A 307 -8.18 3.80 -18.29
N VAL A 308 -9.08 3.15 -17.56
CA VAL A 308 -8.76 2.56 -16.25
C VAL A 308 -8.89 1.05 -16.34
N LEU A 309 -7.79 0.35 -16.05
CA LEU A 309 -7.73 -1.09 -16.01
C LEU A 309 -7.57 -1.55 -14.55
N GLU A 310 -8.62 -2.10 -13.99
CA GLU A 310 -8.68 -2.62 -12.62
C GLU A 310 -9.53 -3.91 -12.56
N GLN A 311 -9.19 -4.81 -11.61
CA GLN A 311 -9.87 -6.10 -11.45
C GLN A 311 -10.98 -6.02 -10.41
N ASN A 312 -11.96 -5.17 -10.67
CA ASN A 312 -13.15 -5.01 -9.83
C ASN A 312 -14.28 -4.34 -10.63
N ALA A 313 -15.39 -4.02 -9.99
CA ALA A 313 -16.56 -3.40 -10.61
C ALA A 313 -16.43 -1.86 -10.77
N GLY A 314 -15.23 -1.32 -10.73
CA GLY A 314 -14.96 0.12 -10.82
C GLY A 314 -14.87 0.78 -9.45
N GLN A 315 -13.65 0.83 -8.89
CA GLN A 315 -13.38 1.48 -7.61
C GLN A 315 -12.33 2.60 -7.76
N MET A 316 -11.13 2.32 -8.30
CA MET A 316 -10.12 3.33 -8.55
C MET A 316 -10.57 4.35 -9.61
N ILE A 317 -11.40 3.93 -10.56
CA ILE A 317 -11.91 4.81 -11.63
C ILE A 317 -12.60 6.06 -11.06
N ASP A 318 -13.19 5.99 -9.87
CA ASP A 318 -13.81 7.15 -9.24
C ASP A 318 -12.78 8.19 -8.81
N ASP A 319 -11.62 7.76 -8.30
CA ASP A 319 -10.52 8.66 -7.97
C ASP A 319 -9.87 9.24 -9.24
N VAL A 320 -9.74 8.45 -10.30
CA VAL A 320 -9.28 8.91 -11.60
C VAL A 320 -10.23 9.97 -12.17
N ARG A 321 -11.55 9.72 -12.17
CA ARG A 321 -12.56 10.70 -12.61
C ARG A 321 -12.51 11.99 -11.82
N LEU A 322 -12.35 11.88 -10.49
CA LEU A 322 -12.25 13.04 -9.61
C LEU A 322 -10.97 13.84 -9.88
N ALA A 323 -9.85 13.18 -10.15
CA ALA A 323 -8.59 13.85 -10.45
C ALA A 323 -8.65 14.58 -11.81
N VAL A 324 -9.14 13.90 -12.85
CA VAL A 324 -9.20 14.44 -14.22
C VAL A 324 -10.26 15.53 -14.38
N LEU A 325 -11.30 15.54 -13.55
CA LEU A 325 -12.39 16.55 -13.51
C LEU A 325 -13.03 16.87 -14.88
N GLY A 326 -13.13 15.85 -15.75
CA GLY A 326 -13.77 15.98 -17.06
C GLY A 326 -12.90 16.62 -18.14
N SER A 327 -11.59 16.83 -17.92
CA SER A 327 -10.65 17.27 -18.95
C SER A 327 -10.54 16.27 -20.11
N ALA A 328 -10.75 14.98 -19.82
CA ALA A 328 -10.88 13.91 -20.80
C ALA A 328 -11.92 12.89 -20.34
N PRO A 329 -12.60 12.16 -21.25
CA PRO A 329 -13.44 11.03 -20.91
C PRO A 329 -12.64 9.95 -20.20
N VAL A 330 -13.16 9.43 -19.07
CA VAL A 330 -12.57 8.33 -18.33
C VAL A 330 -13.41 7.08 -18.54
N ILE A 331 -12.82 6.06 -19.16
CA ILE A 331 -13.51 4.83 -19.54
C ILE A 331 -12.95 3.62 -18.79
N PRO A 332 -13.79 2.69 -18.31
CA PRO A 332 -13.33 1.42 -17.77
C PRO A 332 -12.91 0.48 -18.90
N ILE A 333 -11.80 -0.22 -18.73
CA ILE A 333 -11.35 -1.30 -19.61
C ILE A 333 -10.97 -2.56 -18.83
N GLY A 334 -11.19 -2.55 -17.52
CA GLY A 334 -11.00 -3.67 -16.61
C GLY A 334 -12.27 -4.50 -16.47
N GLY A 335 -12.61 -4.79 -15.24
CA GLY A 335 -13.83 -5.53 -14.88
C GLY A 335 -13.56 -6.61 -13.82
N ILE A 336 -14.61 -7.36 -13.49
CA ILE A 336 -14.51 -8.48 -12.55
C ILE A 336 -13.78 -9.62 -13.26
N SER A 337 -12.66 -10.05 -12.68
CA SER A 337 -11.86 -11.16 -13.20
C SER A 337 -11.40 -12.00 -12.01
N SER A 338 -11.62 -13.30 -12.09
CA SER A 338 -11.30 -14.25 -11.03
C SER A 338 -11.09 -15.64 -11.62
N ASP A 339 -10.28 -16.46 -10.98
CA ASP A 339 -10.23 -17.89 -11.20
C ASP A 339 -11.39 -18.62 -10.48
N GLU A 340 -11.44 -19.94 -10.59
CA GLU A 340 -12.46 -20.77 -9.95
C GLU A 340 -12.40 -20.74 -8.41
N ALA A 341 -11.25 -20.42 -7.83
CA ALA A 341 -11.04 -20.31 -6.40
C ALA A 341 -11.40 -18.92 -5.83
N GLY A 342 -11.74 -17.95 -6.68
CA GLY A 342 -12.09 -16.59 -6.28
C GLY A 342 -10.90 -15.66 -6.10
N PHE A 343 -9.74 -16.03 -6.65
CA PHE A 343 -8.55 -15.16 -6.68
C PHE A 343 -8.52 -14.31 -7.95
N GLY A 344 -7.85 -13.17 -7.90
CA GLY A 344 -7.70 -12.26 -9.04
C GLY A 344 -6.76 -12.78 -10.14
N LEU A 345 -6.81 -14.06 -10.48
CA LEU A 345 -5.98 -14.74 -11.48
C LEU A 345 -6.76 -15.03 -12.78
N GLY A 346 -7.84 -14.34 -13.01
CA GLY A 346 -8.70 -14.59 -14.17
C GLY A 346 -8.12 -14.05 -15.49
N PRO A 347 -8.89 -14.15 -16.59
CA PRO A 347 -8.44 -13.81 -17.94
C PRO A 347 -7.89 -12.39 -18.10
N LEU A 348 -8.25 -11.47 -17.20
CA LEU A 348 -7.75 -10.10 -17.24
C LEU A 348 -6.23 -9.97 -16.96
N LEU A 349 -5.57 -11.04 -16.53
CA LEU A 349 -4.11 -11.09 -16.40
C LEU A 349 -3.41 -11.59 -17.67
N ASP A 350 -4.14 -11.97 -18.70
CA ASP A 350 -3.58 -12.34 -19.99
C ASP A 350 -3.08 -11.07 -20.71
N PRO A 351 -1.77 -10.95 -21.02
CA PRO A 351 -1.21 -9.80 -21.72
C PRO A 351 -1.89 -9.50 -23.06
N ASP A 352 -2.31 -10.53 -23.79
CA ASP A 352 -3.00 -10.35 -25.08
C ASP A 352 -4.40 -9.74 -24.87
N VAL A 353 -5.14 -10.18 -23.87
CA VAL A 353 -6.44 -9.59 -23.50
C VAL A 353 -6.28 -8.12 -23.11
N ILE A 354 -5.27 -7.81 -22.28
CA ILE A 354 -4.97 -6.44 -21.87
C ILE A 354 -4.64 -5.56 -23.08
N ARG A 355 -3.75 -6.03 -23.96
CA ARG A 355 -3.35 -5.31 -25.18
C ARG A 355 -4.54 -5.02 -26.09
N GLU A 356 -5.40 -6.00 -26.34
CA GLU A 356 -6.60 -5.82 -27.19
C GLU A 356 -7.59 -4.82 -26.56
N ARG A 357 -7.82 -4.86 -25.25
CA ARG A 357 -8.67 -3.88 -24.56
C ARG A 357 -8.12 -2.46 -24.65
N ILE A 358 -6.80 -2.28 -24.49
CA ILE A 358 -6.16 -0.98 -24.65
C ILE A 358 -6.29 -0.49 -26.10
N ARG A 359 -6.10 -1.38 -27.09
CA ARG A 359 -6.24 -1.06 -28.51
C ARG A 359 -7.68 -0.65 -28.86
N ALA A 360 -8.67 -1.37 -28.39
CA ALA A 360 -10.08 -1.04 -28.57
C ALA A 360 -10.41 0.34 -27.97
N ALA A 361 -9.93 0.61 -26.75
CA ALA A 361 -10.09 1.90 -26.12
C ALA A 361 -9.40 3.03 -26.90
N TYR A 362 -8.22 2.78 -27.47
CA TYR A 362 -7.50 3.75 -28.32
C TYR A 362 -8.30 4.08 -29.58
N ASN A 363 -8.88 3.07 -30.24
CA ASN A 363 -9.71 3.24 -31.44
C ASN A 363 -11.08 3.86 -31.14
N GLY A 364 -11.50 3.92 -29.89
CA GLY A 364 -12.83 4.40 -29.50
C GLY A 364 -13.92 3.34 -29.65
N GLU A 365 -13.54 2.10 -29.67
CA GLU A 365 -14.43 0.95 -29.70
C GLU A 365 -14.95 0.64 -28.28
N GLU A 366 -16.09 -0.01 -28.18
CA GLU A 366 -16.65 -0.48 -26.93
C GLU A 366 -15.81 -1.67 -26.40
N VAL A 367 -15.41 -1.61 -25.13
CA VAL A 367 -14.66 -2.69 -24.47
C VAL A 367 -15.66 -3.54 -23.69
N GLU A 368 -15.78 -4.80 -24.01
CA GLU A 368 -16.60 -5.75 -23.26
C GLU A 368 -15.91 -6.04 -21.91
N LEU A 369 -16.63 -5.74 -20.79
CA LEU A 369 -16.11 -5.77 -19.43
C LEU A 369 -16.31 -7.14 -18.75
#